data_e3277f9126f297aeeacd76fda7790e84
#
_entry.id   e3277f9126f297aeeacd76fda7790e84
#
_cell.length_a   1.000
_cell.length_b   1.000
_cell.length_c   1.000
_cell.angle_alpha   90.00
_cell.angle_beta   90.00
_cell.angle_gamma   90.00
#
_symmetry.space_group_name_H-M   'P 1'
#
loop_
_entity.id
_entity.type
_entity.pdbx_description
1 polymer ?
#
loop_
_entity_poly.entity_id
_entity_poly.type
_entity_poly.pdbx_seq_one_letter_code
_entity_poly.pdbx_strand_id
1 'polypeptide(L)'
;MAIDVTVLRVFTDHDGNFGNPLGVVDAATVSASERQRIATELGYSETVFVHLPREGTHSAQVHIYTPTAEMRFAGHPTVGASWWLKDRGMPVKTLQVPAGIVQVTYADELTSVSARAQWAPVFSIAQVGSVDELFAADPDDYADGSEHYLWTWLDESAGTIRSRMFAPHLGIREDEATGAAAVRITEHLSRDLTIVQGQGSVIETTWSPEGWVQVAGRVVDDGNRQLD
;
A
#
# COMPACT_ATOMS: atom_id res chain seq x y z
N MET A 1 11.34 -25.42 8.35
CA MET A 1 9.91 -25.44 8.75
C MET A 1 9.16 -24.61 7.74
N ALA A 2 8.07 -25.12 7.18
CA ALA A 2 7.27 -24.35 6.24
C ALA A 2 6.76 -23.07 6.91
N ILE A 3 6.85 -21.97 6.20
CA ILE A 3 6.41 -20.63 6.65
C ILE A 3 5.05 -20.36 6.03
N ASP A 4 4.04 -20.15 6.88
CA ASP A 4 2.70 -19.80 6.42
C ASP A 4 2.64 -18.30 6.06
N VAL A 5 2.19 -18.01 4.85
CA VAL A 5 2.00 -16.67 4.33
C VAL A 5 0.54 -16.49 3.94
N THR A 6 -0.15 -15.54 4.55
CA THR A 6 -1.47 -15.11 4.04
C THR A 6 -1.25 -14.16 2.87
N VAL A 7 -1.93 -14.38 1.77
CA VAL A 7 -1.91 -13.50 0.61
C VAL A 7 -3.17 -12.64 0.60
N LEU A 8 -3.01 -11.34 0.54
CA LEU A 8 -4.11 -10.39 0.45
C LEU A 8 -4.05 -9.65 -0.88
N ARG A 9 -5.18 -9.14 -1.35
CA ARG A 9 -5.26 -8.08 -2.36
C ARG A 9 -5.79 -6.82 -1.70
N VAL A 10 -4.97 -5.78 -1.68
CA VAL A 10 -5.25 -4.51 -1.00
C VAL A 10 -5.62 -3.45 -2.02
N PHE A 11 -6.62 -2.63 -1.72
CA PHE A 11 -7.21 -1.63 -2.61
C PHE A 11 -8.00 -2.23 -3.78
N THR A 12 -8.75 -3.30 -3.51
CA THR A 12 -9.68 -3.85 -4.51
C THR A 12 -10.80 -2.85 -4.82
N ASP A 13 -11.46 -3.03 -5.97
CA ASP A 13 -12.71 -2.33 -6.25
C ASP A 13 -13.85 -2.82 -5.34
N HIS A 14 -15.07 -2.29 -5.53
CA HIS A 14 -16.22 -2.63 -4.71
C HIS A 14 -16.69 -4.10 -4.89
N ASP A 15 -16.36 -4.72 -6.02
CA ASP A 15 -16.67 -6.12 -6.32
C ASP A 15 -15.56 -7.09 -5.86
N GLY A 16 -14.48 -6.58 -5.26
CA GLY A 16 -13.33 -7.36 -4.81
C GLY A 16 -12.37 -7.75 -5.93
N ASN A 17 -12.45 -7.10 -7.10
CA ASN A 17 -11.50 -7.30 -8.20
C ASN A 17 -10.26 -6.44 -8.00
N PHE A 18 -9.19 -6.74 -8.77
CA PHE A 18 -7.91 -6.02 -8.76
C PHE A 18 -7.24 -6.04 -7.38
N GLY A 19 -6.61 -4.95 -6.99
CA GLY A 19 -5.88 -4.82 -5.72
C GLY A 19 -4.42 -5.26 -5.81
N ASN A 20 -3.57 -4.65 -4.98
CA ASN A 20 -2.16 -4.94 -4.94
C ASN A 20 -1.89 -6.17 -4.05
N PRO A 21 -1.22 -7.23 -4.55
CA PRO A 21 -0.88 -8.40 -3.76
C PRO A 21 0.05 -8.06 -2.59
N LEU A 22 -0.25 -8.64 -1.42
CA LEU A 22 0.53 -8.49 -0.19
C LEU A 22 0.72 -9.84 0.49
N GLY A 23 1.98 -10.20 0.77
CA GLY A 23 2.28 -11.29 1.67
C GLY A 23 2.26 -10.84 3.13
N VAL A 24 1.52 -11.53 3.99
CA VAL A 24 1.47 -11.27 5.43
C VAL A 24 1.97 -12.47 6.21
N VAL A 25 2.97 -12.27 7.05
CA VAL A 25 3.64 -13.30 7.86
C VAL A 25 3.58 -12.91 9.33
N ASP A 26 3.24 -13.86 10.21
CA ASP A 26 3.41 -13.67 11.65
C ASP A 26 4.91 -13.58 11.98
N ALA A 27 5.34 -12.45 12.48
CA ALA A 27 6.75 -12.19 12.81
C ALA A 27 7.33 -13.12 13.89
N ALA A 28 6.47 -13.77 14.69
CA ALA A 28 6.93 -14.72 15.71
C ALA A 28 7.37 -16.08 15.12
N THR A 29 6.96 -16.37 13.88
CA THR A 29 7.27 -17.64 13.21
C THR A 29 8.59 -17.64 12.44
N VAL A 30 9.22 -16.45 12.27
CA VAL A 30 10.43 -16.27 11.47
C VAL A 30 11.45 -15.38 12.20
N SER A 31 12.73 -15.65 12.00
CA SER A 31 13.78 -14.77 12.51
C SER A 31 13.87 -13.45 11.73
N ALA A 32 14.33 -12.38 12.38
CA ALA A 32 14.50 -11.10 11.70
C ALA A 32 15.47 -11.19 10.51
N SER A 33 16.49 -12.07 10.58
CA SER A 33 17.47 -12.26 9.51
C SER A 33 16.91 -12.98 8.27
N GLU A 34 15.76 -13.66 8.38
CA GLU A 34 15.13 -14.36 7.26
C GLU A 34 14.13 -13.49 6.49
N ARG A 35 13.67 -12.40 7.08
CA ARG A 35 12.59 -11.56 6.51
C ARG A 35 12.89 -11.10 5.09
N GLN A 36 14.11 -10.63 4.85
CA GLN A 36 14.50 -10.17 3.50
C GLN A 36 14.48 -11.32 2.49
N ARG A 37 15.01 -12.50 2.86
CA ARG A 37 14.99 -13.68 1.99
C ARG A 37 13.55 -14.06 1.62
N ILE A 38 12.66 -14.10 2.61
CA ILE A 38 11.24 -14.43 2.43
C ILE A 38 10.58 -13.44 1.47
N ALA A 39 10.77 -12.14 1.68
CA ALA A 39 10.22 -11.10 0.81
C ALA A 39 10.73 -11.23 -0.63
N THR A 40 12.03 -11.50 -0.81
CA THR A 40 12.64 -11.74 -2.12
C THR A 40 12.04 -12.98 -2.81
N GLU A 41 11.84 -14.07 -2.07
CA GLU A 41 11.30 -15.32 -2.61
C GLU A 41 9.81 -15.21 -2.97
N LEU A 42 9.03 -14.47 -2.20
CA LEU A 42 7.61 -14.20 -2.49
C LEU A 42 7.44 -13.36 -3.75
N GLY A 43 8.32 -12.37 -3.97
CA GLY A 43 8.35 -11.54 -5.17
C GLY A 43 7.16 -10.58 -5.30
N TYR A 44 6.38 -10.35 -4.23
CA TYR A 44 5.38 -9.28 -4.18
C TYR A 44 6.08 -7.92 -4.09
N SER A 45 5.41 -6.85 -4.51
CA SER A 45 5.93 -5.49 -4.32
C SER A 45 6.33 -5.25 -2.87
N GLU A 46 5.51 -5.72 -1.91
CA GLU A 46 5.86 -5.77 -0.49
C GLU A 46 5.37 -7.03 0.21
N THR A 47 6.07 -7.35 1.30
CA THR A 47 5.71 -8.38 2.28
C THR A 47 5.79 -7.77 3.68
N VAL A 48 4.81 -8.05 4.52
CA VAL A 48 4.79 -7.56 5.90
C VAL A 48 5.00 -8.69 6.91
N PHE A 49 5.77 -8.37 7.95
CA PHE A 49 5.97 -9.21 9.12
C PHE A 49 5.30 -8.52 10.31
N VAL A 50 4.24 -9.14 10.82
CA VAL A 50 3.37 -8.55 11.85
C VAL A 50 3.66 -9.19 13.19
N HIS A 51 4.08 -8.39 14.18
CA HIS A 51 4.07 -8.80 15.58
C HIS A 51 2.65 -8.62 16.11
N LEU A 52 2.03 -9.73 16.52
CA LEU A 52 0.67 -9.71 17.03
C LEU A 52 0.54 -8.77 18.24
N PRO A 53 -0.61 -8.10 18.42
CA PRO A 53 -0.83 -7.24 19.58
C PRO A 53 -0.75 -8.05 20.87
N ARG A 54 -0.14 -7.48 21.91
CA ARG A 54 -0.16 -8.06 23.25
C ARG A 54 -1.57 -8.01 23.79
N GLU A 55 -1.92 -8.99 24.63
CA GLU A 55 -3.22 -9.05 25.30
C GLU A 55 -3.54 -7.70 25.98
N GLY A 56 -4.77 -7.21 25.77
CA GLY A 56 -5.24 -5.92 26.30
C GLY A 56 -4.69 -4.69 25.59
N THR A 57 -3.90 -4.83 24.52
CA THR A 57 -3.42 -3.69 23.73
C THR A 57 -4.15 -3.62 22.39
N HIS A 58 -4.21 -2.41 21.81
CA HIS A 58 -4.73 -2.14 20.47
C HIS A 58 -3.64 -1.60 19.54
N SER A 59 -2.42 -2.11 19.70
CA SER A 59 -1.26 -1.71 18.92
C SER A 59 -0.47 -2.94 18.48
N ALA A 60 -0.01 -2.97 17.22
CA ALA A 60 0.88 -3.99 16.69
C ALA A 60 2.13 -3.33 16.08
N GLN A 61 3.22 -4.09 15.98
CA GLN A 61 4.42 -3.65 15.28
C GLN A 61 4.50 -4.35 13.92
N VAL A 62 4.87 -3.61 12.88
CA VAL A 62 4.94 -4.11 11.51
C VAL A 62 6.28 -3.73 10.89
N HIS A 63 6.91 -4.70 10.23
CA HIS A 63 8.07 -4.54 9.37
C HIS A 63 7.66 -4.79 7.92
N ILE A 64 8.05 -3.91 7.03
CA ILE A 64 7.65 -3.91 5.62
C ILE A 64 8.89 -4.12 4.77
N TYR A 65 8.86 -5.11 3.88
CA TYR A 65 9.98 -5.44 3.00
C TYR A 65 9.55 -5.46 1.55
N THR A 66 10.28 -4.76 0.69
CA THR A 66 10.32 -5.04 -0.75
C THR A 66 11.19 -6.29 -1.01
N PRO A 67 11.25 -6.83 -2.22
CA PRO A 67 12.20 -7.90 -2.54
C PRO A 67 13.67 -7.54 -2.27
N THR A 68 14.01 -6.26 -2.10
CA THR A 68 15.41 -5.79 -2.00
C THR A 68 15.77 -5.09 -0.69
N ALA A 69 14.79 -4.53 0.05
CA ALA A 69 15.08 -3.73 1.25
C ALA A 69 13.89 -3.62 2.21
N GLU A 70 14.16 -3.33 3.49
CA GLU A 70 13.15 -2.92 4.45
C GLU A 70 12.74 -1.47 4.20
N MET A 71 11.43 -1.21 4.20
CA MET A 71 10.85 0.12 4.05
C MET A 71 10.47 0.74 5.39
N ARG A 72 10.59 2.06 5.46
CA ARG A 72 10.16 2.79 6.66
C ARG A 72 8.65 2.90 6.77
N PHE A 73 7.96 3.01 5.64
CA PHE A 73 6.50 3.11 5.52
C PHE A 73 6.07 2.73 4.10
N ALA A 74 4.95 2.01 3.98
CA ALA A 74 4.23 1.83 2.74
C ALA A 74 2.72 1.75 3.02
N GLY A 75 1.90 2.35 2.16
CA GLY A 75 0.46 2.52 2.41
C GLY A 75 -0.30 1.20 2.34
N HIS A 76 -0.23 0.48 1.19
CA HIS A 76 -0.99 -0.76 1.04
C HIS A 76 -0.59 -1.85 2.07
N PRO A 77 0.70 -2.03 2.43
CA PRO A 77 1.07 -3.00 3.46
C PRO A 77 0.49 -2.68 4.84
N THR A 78 0.41 -1.41 5.22
CA THR A 78 -0.17 -1.02 6.51
C THR A 78 -1.69 -1.16 6.54
N VAL A 79 -2.39 -0.88 5.43
CA VAL A 79 -3.82 -1.16 5.28
C VAL A 79 -4.08 -2.66 5.36
N GLY A 80 -3.33 -3.47 4.60
CA GLY A 80 -3.47 -4.92 4.59
C GLY A 80 -3.19 -5.57 5.94
N ALA A 81 -2.10 -5.18 6.62
CA ALA A 81 -1.78 -5.67 7.97
C ALA A 81 -2.87 -5.32 8.99
N SER A 82 -3.45 -4.12 8.90
CA SER A 82 -4.54 -3.69 9.78
C SER A 82 -5.80 -4.53 9.55
N TRP A 83 -6.16 -4.76 8.30
CA TRP A 83 -7.27 -5.61 7.91
C TRP A 83 -7.07 -7.06 8.38
N TRP A 84 -5.87 -7.62 8.14
CA TRP A 84 -5.50 -8.98 8.53
C TRP A 84 -5.62 -9.22 10.05
N LEU A 85 -5.22 -8.24 10.87
CA LEU A 85 -5.40 -8.28 12.32
C LEU A 85 -6.89 -8.21 12.72
N LYS A 86 -7.68 -7.32 12.08
CA LYS A 86 -9.13 -7.22 12.33
C LYS A 86 -9.84 -8.52 12.01
N ASP A 87 -9.55 -9.13 10.86
CA ASP A 87 -10.15 -10.39 10.40
C ASP A 87 -9.90 -11.55 11.39
N ARG A 88 -8.75 -11.52 12.07
CA ARG A 88 -8.39 -12.48 13.14
C ARG A 88 -8.94 -12.11 14.52
N GLY A 89 -9.86 -11.16 14.62
CA GLY A 89 -10.45 -10.72 15.87
C GLY A 89 -9.51 -9.90 16.76
N MET A 90 -8.42 -9.37 16.22
CA MET A 90 -7.44 -8.54 16.92
C MET A 90 -7.36 -7.12 16.33
N PRO A 91 -8.49 -6.37 16.25
CA PRO A 91 -8.46 -5.03 15.65
C PRO A 91 -7.55 -4.08 16.44
N VAL A 92 -6.69 -3.37 15.72
CA VAL A 92 -5.75 -2.40 16.30
C VAL A 92 -6.20 -0.97 16.01
N LYS A 93 -5.79 -0.04 16.85
CA LYS A 93 -5.95 1.40 16.65
C LYS A 93 -4.68 2.05 16.14
N THR A 94 -3.54 1.36 16.28
CA THR A 94 -2.24 1.86 15.84
C THR A 94 -1.36 0.74 15.32
N LEU A 95 -0.54 1.05 14.29
CA LEU A 95 0.59 0.24 13.90
C LEU A 95 1.88 1.03 14.15
N GLN A 96 2.87 0.36 14.72
CA GLN A 96 4.22 0.89 14.84
C GLN A 96 5.04 0.41 13.65
N VAL A 97 5.47 1.34 12.81
CA VAL A 97 6.38 1.11 11.68
C VAL A 97 7.68 1.92 11.89
N PRO A 98 8.77 1.65 11.15
CA PRO A 98 10.02 2.42 11.32
C PRO A 98 9.88 3.94 11.10
N ALA A 99 8.90 4.40 10.33
CA ALA A 99 8.62 5.83 10.14
C ALA A 99 7.93 6.49 11.35
N GLY A 100 7.21 5.73 12.18
CA GLY A 100 6.46 6.25 13.33
C GLY A 100 5.20 5.44 13.66
N ILE A 101 4.25 6.09 14.33
CA ILE A 101 2.97 5.49 14.71
C ILE A 101 1.92 5.86 13.66
N VAL A 102 1.38 4.86 13.00
CA VAL A 102 0.28 4.95 12.04
C VAL A 102 -1.03 4.75 12.78
N GLN A 103 -1.95 5.69 12.66
CA GLN A 103 -3.33 5.53 13.19
C GLN A 103 -4.14 4.64 12.25
N VAL A 104 -4.96 3.78 12.80
CA VAL A 104 -5.80 2.84 12.07
C VAL A 104 -7.26 3.08 12.42
N THR A 105 -8.11 3.11 11.41
CA THR A 105 -9.57 3.17 11.57
C THR A 105 -10.23 2.17 10.62
N TYR A 106 -11.44 1.74 11.00
CA TYR A 106 -12.26 0.82 10.23
C TYR A 106 -13.65 1.40 10.10
N ALA A 107 -14.13 1.55 8.88
CA ALA A 107 -15.48 2.04 8.61
C ALA A 107 -16.08 1.21 7.47
N ASP A 108 -17.24 0.63 7.70
CA ASP A 108 -17.89 -0.28 6.77
C ASP A 108 -16.93 -1.38 6.27
N GLU A 109 -16.70 -1.46 4.97
CA GLU A 109 -15.77 -2.42 4.35
C GLU A 109 -14.36 -1.87 4.20
N LEU A 110 -14.14 -0.60 4.57
CA LEU A 110 -12.84 0.07 4.40
C LEU A 110 -11.96 -0.11 5.64
N THR A 111 -10.71 -0.34 5.39
CA THR A 111 -9.63 -0.21 6.36
C THR A 111 -8.78 0.99 5.99
N SER A 112 -8.55 1.87 6.96
CA SER A 112 -7.85 3.14 6.73
C SER A 112 -6.65 3.30 7.64
N VAL A 113 -5.61 3.93 7.12
CA VAL A 113 -4.42 4.32 7.88
C VAL A 113 -4.10 5.79 7.65
N SER A 114 -3.60 6.48 8.70
CA SER A 114 -3.17 7.87 8.58
C SER A 114 -1.65 7.96 8.51
N ALA A 115 -1.14 8.65 7.51
CA ALA A 115 0.27 8.85 7.25
C ALA A 115 0.60 10.32 6.99
N ARG A 116 1.88 10.66 7.10
CA ARG A 116 2.41 11.95 6.64
C ARG A 116 3.08 11.80 5.28
N ALA A 117 2.91 12.77 4.40
CA ALA A 117 3.54 12.75 3.08
C ALA A 117 5.06 12.53 3.16
N GLN A 118 5.72 13.12 4.13
CA GLN A 118 7.17 12.97 4.35
C GLN A 118 7.63 11.57 4.75
N TRP A 119 6.71 10.65 5.11
CA TRP A 119 7.04 9.25 5.39
C TRP A 119 7.11 8.41 4.11
N ALA A 120 6.39 8.85 3.08
CA ALA A 120 6.40 8.20 1.77
C ALA A 120 7.65 8.58 0.97
N PRO A 121 8.13 7.72 0.06
CA PRO A 121 9.18 8.05 -0.91
C PRO A 121 8.86 9.32 -1.70
N VAL A 122 9.87 9.84 -2.38
CA VAL A 122 9.69 10.98 -3.31
C VAL A 122 9.34 10.42 -4.67
N PHE A 123 8.18 10.80 -5.19
CA PHE A 123 7.73 10.44 -6.54
C PHE A 123 7.88 11.62 -7.50
N SER A 124 8.26 11.33 -8.75
CA SER A 124 8.07 12.23 -9.87
C SER A 124 6.58 12.22 -10.25
N ILE A 125 5.81 13.18 -9.74
CA ILE A 125 4.37 13.27 -9.97
C ILE A 125 4.12 14.14 -11.19
N ALA A 126 3.48 13.59 -12.22
CA ALA A 126 3.17 14.30 -13.46
C ALA A 126 1.71 14.13 -13.86
N GLN A 127 1.03 15.24 -14.10
CA GLN A 127 -0.29 15.24 -14.70
C GLN A 127 -0.17 15.10 -16.22
N VAL A 128 -0.93 14.18 -16.82
CA VAL A 128 -1.07 14.04 -18.27
C VAL A 128 -2.42 14.55 -18.75
N GLY A 129 -2.55 14.83 -20.04
CA GLY A 129 -3.70 15.54 -20.58
C GLY A 129 -4.97 14.70 -20.70
N SER A 130 -4.86 13.36 -20.76
CA SER A 130 -6.00 12.47 -20.94
C SER A 130 -5.72 11.06 -20.43
N VAL A 131 -6.81 10.28 -20.29
CA VAL A 131 -6.74 8.84 -19.98
C VAL A 131 -6.02 8.07 -21.09
N ASP A 132 -6.22 8.44 -22.35
CA ASP A 132 -5.56 7.80 -23.50
C ASP A 132 -4.04 8.05 -23.46
N GLU A 133 -3.60 9.26 -23.13
CA GLU A 133 -2.20 9.59 -22.93
C GLU A 133 -1.60 8.81 -21.76
N LEU A 134 -2.34 8.70 -20.65
CA LEU A 134 -1.92 7.93 -19.48
C LEU A 134 -1.67 6.45 -19.83
N PHE A 135 -2.59 5.84 -20.60
CA PHE A 135 -2.45 4.44 -21.00
C PHE A 135 -1.42 4.21 -22.12
N ALA A 136 -1.13 5.24 -22.92
CA ALA A 136 -0.08 5.19 -23.94
C ALA A 136 1.34 5.24 -23.37
N ALA A 137 1.51 5.66 -22.11
CA ALA A 137 2.82 5.73 -21.46
C ALA A 137 3.44 4.32 -21.33
N ASP A 138 4.65 4.15 -21.88
CA ASP A 138 5.41 2.90 -21.73
C ASP A 138 6.28 3.01 -20.47
N PRO A 139 6.15 2.09 -19.51
CA PRO A 139 7.00 2.08 -18.32
C PRO A 139 8.51 2.10 -18.60
N ASP A 140 8.95 1.58 -19.75
CA ASP A 140 10.37 1.53 -20.12
C ASP A 140 10.95 2.93 -20.40
N ASP A 141 10.12 3.92 -20.75
CA ASP A 141 10.51 5.31 -20.91
C ASP A 141 10.79 6.00 -19.56
N TYR A 142 10.45 5.37 -18.45
CA TYR A 142 10.57 5.87 -17.08
C TYR A 142 11.65 5.16 -16.26
N ALA A 143 12.66 4.59 -16.90
CA ALA A 143 13.75 3.84 -16.27
C ALA A 143 14.96 4.72 -15.86
N ASP A 144 14.71 5.98 -15.47
CA ASP A 144 15.74 6.98 -15.12
C ASP A 144 16.24 6.90 -13.66
N GLY A 145 15.77 5.91 -12.90
CA GLY A 145 16.13 5.74 -11.49
C GLY A 145 15.19 6.45 -10.51
N SER A 146 14.09 7.04 -10.99
CA SER A 146 13.06 7.68 -10.20
C SER A 146 11.79 6.81 -10.14
N GLU A 147 10.96 7.02 -9.11
CA GLU A 147 9.61 6.48 -9.03
C GLU A 147 8.64 7.48 -9.68
N HIS A 148 7.97 7.07 -10.76
CA HIS A 148 7.10 7.94 -11.55
C HIS A 148 5.64 7.66 -11.27
N TYR A 149 4.88 8.71 -10.95
CA TYR A 149 3.45 8.65 -10.74
C TYR A 149 2.74 9.56 -11.74
N LEU A 150 2.15 8.95 -12.77
CA LEU A 150 1.39 9.65 -13.79
C LEU A 150 -0.10 9.64 -13.43
N TRP A 151 -0.78 10.76 -13.64
CA TRP A 151 -2.18 10.88 -13.30
C TRP A 151 -2.94 11.85 -14.22
N THR A 152 -4.26 11.69 -14.29
CA THR A 152 -5.18 12.61 -14.94
C THR A 152 -6.53 12.61 -14.24
N TRP A 153 -7.32 13.68 -14.41
CA TRP A 153 -8.68 13.72 -13.88
C TRP A 153 -9.61 12.77 -14.65
N LEU A 154 -10.39 11.98 -13.93
CA LEU A 154 -11.62 11.35 -14.42
C LEU A 154 -12.81 12.26 -14.18
N ASP A 155 -12.90 12.85 -12.98
CA ASP A 155 -13.87 13.86 -12.57
C ASP A 155 -13.21 14.78 -11.54
N GLU A 156 -12.81 15.97 -11.99
CA GLU A 156 -12.16 16.94 -11.11
C GLU A 156 -13.10 17.44 -10.02
N SER A 157 -14.40 17.60 -10.34
CA SER A 157 -15.40 18.08 -9.37
C SER A 157 -15.60 17.09 -8.22
N ALA A 158 -15.61 15.80 -8.51
CA ALA A 158 -15.70 14.71 -7.54
C ALA A 158 -14.36 14.34 -6.88
N GLY A 159 -13.24 14.90 -7.34
CA GLY A 159 -11.91 14.52 -6.85
C GLY A 159 -11.47 13.12 -7.30
N THR A 160 -11.96 12.65 -8.46
CA THR A 160 -11.62 11.33 -8.98
C THR A 160 -10.51 11.42 -10.03
N ILE A 161 -9.42 10.68 -9.81
CA ILE A 161 -8.30 10.60 -10.73
C ILE A 161 -8.08 9.19 -11.26
N ARG A 162 -7.45 9.10 -12.44
CA ARG A 162 -6.85 7.89 -12.98
C ARG A 162 -5.35 8.00 -12.90
N SER A 163 -4.67 6.94 -12.46
CA SER A 163 -3.22 6.98 -12.30
C SER A 163 -2.53 5.68 -12.68
N ARG A 164 -1.23 5.77 -12.91
CA ARG A 164 -0.28 4.67 -13.07
C ARG A 164 1.03 5.00 -12.36
N MET A 165 1.69 3.99 -11.81
CA MET A 165 2.97 4.15 -11.12
C MET A 165 4.02 3.21 -11.70
N PHE A 166 5.19 3.76 -12.01
CA PHE A 166 6.31 3.04 -12.59
C PHE A 166 7.58 3.19 -11.75
N ALA A 167 8.25 2.06 -11.48
CA ALA A 167 9.53 2.03 -10.78
C ALA A 167 10.43 0.90 -11.33
N PRO A 168 10.78 0.89 -12.63
CA PRO A 168 11.56 -0.19 -13.26
C PRO A 168 12.91 -0.42 -12.57
N HIS A 169 13.54 0.62 -12.04
CA HIS A 169 14.83 0.52 -11.33
C HIS A 169 14.73 -0.28 -10.01
N LEU A 170 13.53 -0.43 -9.43
CA LEU A 170 13.26 -1.29 -8.28
C LEU A 170 12.80 -2.70 -8.68
N GLY A 171 12.76 -3.01 -9.98
CA GLY A 171 12.21 -4.26 -10.52
C GLY A 171 10.68 -4.26 -10.61
N ILE A 172 10.02 -3.14 -10.36
CA ILE A 172 8.57 -2.97 -10.44
C ILE A 172 8.27 -2.18 -11.71
N ARG A 173 7.98 -2.89 -12.80
CA ARG A 173 7.69 -2.23 -14.08
C ARG A 173 6.47 -1.31 -13.97
N GLU A 174 5.41 -1.79 -13.32
CA GLU A 174 4.21 -1.03 -12.96
C GLU A 174 3.63 -1.58 -11.66
N ASP A 175 3.28 -0.71 -10.72
CA ASP A 175 2.65 -1.08 -9.45
C ASP A 175 1.12 -0.90 -9.54
N GLU A 176 0.38 -1.95 -9.17
CA GLU A 176 -1.08 -1.99 -9.33
C GLU A 176 -1.80 -0.95 -8.46
N ALA A 177 -1.35 -0.74 -7.21
CA ALA A 177 -1.94 0.26 -6.32
C ALA A 177 -0.91 0.73 -5.27
N THR A 178 -0.54 2.01 -5.34
CA THR A 178 0.56 2.59 -4.57
C THR A 178 0.05 3.55 -3.50
N GLY A 179 -0.22 3.03 -2.30
CA GLY A 179 -0.72 3.85 -1.20
C GLY A 179 0.23 4.98 -0.78
N ALA A 180 1.55 4.80 -0.92
CA ALA A 180 2.54 5.85 -0.64
C ALA A 180 2.45 7.01 -1.66
N ALA A 181 2.25 6.71 -2.94
CA ALA A 181 2.00 7.73 -3.96
C ALA A 181 0.64 8.42 -3.77
N ALA A 182 -0.38 7.66 -3.32
CA ALA A 182 -1.68 8.22 -2.97
C ALA A 182 -1.57 9.28 -1.86
N VAL A 183 -0.74 9.04 -0.83
CA VAL A 183 -0.45 10.05 0.20
C VAL A 183 0.18 11.31 -0.42
N ARG A 184 1.15 11.13 -1.32
CA ARG A 184 1.87 12.25 -1.94
C ARG A 184 0.99 13.10 -2.86
N ILE A 185 0.18 12.47 -3.73
CA ILE A 185 -0.68 13.21 -4.65
C ILE A 185 -1.82 13.92 -3.89
N THR A 186 -2.36 13.31 -2.84
CA THR A 186 -3.37 13.92 -1.99
C THR A 186 -2.86 15.17 -1.27
N GLU A 187 -1.65 15.11 -0.71
CA GLU A 187 -0.99 16.27 -0.12
C GLU A 187 -0.68 17.34 -1.18
N HIS A 188 -0.19 16.94 -2.36
CA HIS A 188 0.11 17.84 -3.46
C HIS A 188 -1.12 18.62 -3.93
N LEU A 189 -2.28 17.95 -4.06
CA LEU A 189 -3.53 18.58 -4.49
C LEU A 189 -4.32 19.21 -3.34
N SER A 190 -3.93 18.94 -2.07
CA SER A 190 -4.56 19.45 -0.85
C SER A 190 -6.08 19.24 -0.81
N ARG A 191 -6.52 18.04 -1.22
CA ARG A 191 -7.95 17.65 -1.24
C ARG A 191 -8.15 16.15 -1.17
N ASP A 192 -9.36 15.73 -0.81
CA ASP A 192 -9.77 14.34 -0.84
C ASP A 192 -9.82 13.79 -2.27
N LEU A 193 -9.38 12.53 -2.44
CA LEU A 193 -9.35 11.88 -3.76
C LEU A 193 -9.93 10.47 -3.69
N THR A 194 -10.60 10.09 -4.79
CA THR A 194 -10.81 8.71 -5.19
C THR A 194 -9.85 8.40 -6.34
N ILE A 195 -8.91 7.50 -6.11
CA ILE A 195 -7.84 7.17 -7.05
C ILE A 195 -8.13 5.80 -7.66
N VAL A 196 -8.29 5.76 -8.98
CA VAL A 196 -8.35 4.52 -9.74
C VAL A 196 -6.97 4.27 -10.35
N GLN A 197 -6.24 3.26 -9.86
CA GLN A 197 -4.88 2.96 -10.30
C GLN A 197 -4.77 1.57 -10.96
N GLY A 198 -3.73 1.36 -11.75
CA GLY A 198 -3.40 0.08 -12.35
C GLY A 198 -4.50 -0.44 -13.27
N GLN A 199 -4.98 -1.63 -13.07
CA GLN A 199 -6.06 -2.23 -13.87
C GLN A 199 -7.46 -1.79 -13.41
N GLY A 200 -7.59 -1.25 -12.19
CA GLY A 200 -8.86 -0.80 -11.63
C GLY A 200 -8.91 -0.79 -10.11
N SER A 201 -7.77 -0.90 -9.47
CA SER A 201 -7.66 -0.78 -8.00
C SER A 201 -8.14 0.59 -7.51
N VAL A 202 -8.81 0.64 -6.36
CA VAL A 202 -9.42 1.85 -5.82
C VAL A 202 -8.80 2.21 -4.47
N ILE A 203 -8.22 3.41 -4.41
CA ILE A 203 -7.65 3.99 -3.18
C ILE A 203 -8.46 5.24 -2.85
N GLU A 204 -9.00 5.31 -1.64
CA GLU A 204 -9.66 6.49 -1.14
C GLU A 204 -8.71 7.26 -0.22
N THR A 205 -8.66 8.57 -0.36
CA THR A 205 -7.83 9.41 0.51
C THR A 205 -8.58 10.59 1.05
N THR A 206 -8.24 10.97 2.29
CA THR A 206 -8.76 12.19 2.92
C THR A 206 -7.58 13.06 3.34
N TRP A 207 -7.58 14.30 2.90
CA TRP A 207 -6.56 15.29 3.22
C TRP A 207 -6.87 16.05 4.53
N SER A 208 -5.82 16.40 5.27
CA SER A 208 -5.95 17.24 6.46
C SER A 208 -4.93 18.38 6.43
N PRO A 209 -5.32 19.62 6.75
CA PRO A 209 -4.44 20.78 6.78
C PRO A 209 -3.30 20.65 7.81
N GLU A 210 -3.39 19.72 8.77
CA GLU A 210 -2.33 19.44 9.73
C GLU A 210 -1.21 18.55 9.14
N GLY A 211 -1.24 18.28 7.82
CA GLY A 211 -0.25 17.48 7.10
C GLY A 211 -0.40 15.96 7.31
N TRP A 212 -1.62 15.52 7.62
CA TRP A 212 -1.99 14.12 7.64
C TRP A 212 -2.82 13.77 6.40
N VAL A 213 -2.57 12.60 5.86
CA VAL A 213 -3.41 11.99 4.83
C VAL A 213 -3.89 10.65 5.34
N GLN A 214 -5.19 10.43 5.32
CA GLN A 214 -5.76 9.10 5.52
C GLN A 214 -5.82 8.39 4.17
N VAL A 215 -5.35 7.14 4.14
CA VAL A 215 -5.44 6.24 2.98
C VAL A 215 -6.32 5.08 3.36
N ALA A 216 -7.35 4.83 2.57
CA ALA A 216 -8.36 3.81 2.80
C ALA A 216 -8.56 2.92 1.58
N GLY A 217 -8.97 1.68 1.83
CA GLY A 217 -9.38 0.77 0.76
C GLY A 217 -9.95 -0.54 1.27
N ARG A 218 -10.53 -1.28 0.33
CA ARG A 218 -11.00 -2.65 0.54
C ARG A 218 -9.85 -3.62 0.46
N VAL A 219 -9.98 -4.70 1.22
CA VAL A 219 -9.01 -5.80 1.24
C VAL A 219 -9.74 -7.11 1.10
N VAL A 220 -9.20 -8.01 0.29
CA VAL A 220 -9.71 -9.36 0.08
C VAL A 220 -8.62 -10.37 0.46
N ASP A 221 -9.01 -11.42 1.16
CA ASP A 221 -8.15 -12.59 1.41
C ASP A 221 -8.07 -13.42 0.12
N ASP A 222 -6.86 -13.60 -0.40
CA ASP A 222 -6.57 -14.36 -1.63
C ASP A 222 -5.99 -15.75 -1.32
N GLY A 223 -6.09 -16.16 -0.05
CA GLY A 223 -5.68 -17.48 0.43
C GLY A 223 -4.31 -17.53 1.10
N ASN A 224 -3.81 -18.74 1.26
CA ASN A 224 -2.54 -18.98 1.94
C ASN A 224 -1.51 -19.60 0.99
N ARG A 225 -0.25 -19.25 1.20
CA ARG A 225 0.91 -19.83 0.54
C ARG A 225 1.87 -20.37 1.59
N GLN A 226 2.56 -21.48 1.30
CA GLN A 226 3.63 -21.98 2.14
C GLN A 226 4.97 -21.81 1.41
N LEU A 227 5.98 -21.39 2.17
CA LEU A 227 7.39 -21.39 1.76
C LEU A 227 8.15 -22.44 2.55
N ASP A 228 9.10 -23.11 1.90
CA ASP A 228 9.96 -24.16 2.48
C ASP A 228 11.16 -23.59 3.27
#